data_427d3489b6bed663fc729449f2cf6619
#
_entry.id   427d3489b6bed663fc729449f2cf6619
#
_cell.length_a   1.000
_cell.length_b   1.000
_cell.length_c   1.000
_cell.angle_alpha   90.00
_cell.angle_beta   90.00
_cell.angle_gamma   90.00
#
_symmetry.space_group_name_H-M   'P 1'
#
loop_
_entity.id
_entity.type
_entity.pdbx_description
1 polymer ?
#
loop_
_entity_poly.entity_id
_entity_poly.type
_entity_poly.pdbx_seq_one_letter_code
_entity_poly.pdbx_strand_id
1 'polypeptide(L)'
;MAQTNKPTEEEPPAVSTSFEELQLFADTFDAIRRGYVEDVTDAELFEMAVKGMLTSLDPHSAYLTDDDYENLQESTEGQFTGLGIEIGYRGGFIAIVTPIDGSPAIDAGLKAGDVILKIDGTSTQGMSTSESSTYMRGPEGTTVTLEIGRAGESQPFDVVVTRGVIDVPSVRSRELDDGYWLIRVSRFQRDSGREVTSAIKSALEKGDVNGVVLDVRNNPGGVMNASVEMASNFLDGGLVVYTKGRHPDSMNTYNAEPGELLPGVPVVVLVNGGSASASEIIAGALQDRGRAVIMGTQSFGKGSVQTVLPVSDTKALKLTTSLYYTPNGRSIQAEGIVPDVVVERAQLTSLEQGNRLREADLNRSIELSLIHISEPTRHPL
;
A
#
# COMPACT_ATOMS: atom_id res chain seq x y z
N MET A 1 -11.73 -55.88 24.25
CA MET A 1 -11.65 -54.60 24.98
C MET A 1 -10.45 -53.82 24.46
N ALA A 2 -10.65 -52.89 23.57
CA ALA A 2 -9.59 -52.04 23.02
C ALA A 2 -9.59 -50.72 23.84
N GLN A 3 -8.49 -50.46 24.52
CA GLN A 3 -8.26 -49.22 25.24
C GLN A 3 -7.87 -48.15 24.18
N THR A 4 -8.73 -47.16 24.01
CA THR A 4 -8.44 -45.93 23.25
C THR A 4 -7.53 -45.04 24.11
N ASN A 5 -6.25 -44.93 23.74
CA ASN A 5 -5.35 -43.90 24.24
C ASN A 5 -5.80 -42.55 23.70
N LYS A 6 -6.30 -41.71 24.60
CA LYS A 6 -6.50 -40.27 24.34
C LYS A 6 -5.11 -39.57 24.32
N PRO A 7 -4.80 -38.73 23.34
CA PRO A 7 -3.56 -37.94 23.40
C PRO A 7 -3.68 -36.97 24.60
N THR A 8 -2.67 -36.99 25.44
CA THR A 8 -2.46 -35.98 26.49
C THR A 8 -2.15 -34.66 25.78
N GLU A 9 -3.02 -33.66 25.93
CA GLU A 9 -2.69 -32.28 25.65
C GLU A 9 -1.56 -31.86 26.59
N GLU A 10 -0.36 -31.64 26.06
CA GLU A 10 0.71 -30.99 26.78
C GLU A 10 0.31 -29.51 26.96
N GLU A 11 0.02 -29.12 28.21
CA GLU A 11 -0.08 -27.71 28.57
C GLU A 11 1.22 -26.98 28.19
N PRO A 12 1.12 -25.80 27.54
CA PRO A 12 2.31 -25.03 27.25
C PRO A 12 3.05 -24.69 28.56
N PRO A 13 4.38 -24.75 28.58
CA PRO A 13 5.16 -24.50 29.79
C PRO A 13 4.81 -23.11 30.34
N ALA A 14 4.43 -23.06 31.61
CA ALA A 14 4.21 -21.82 32.33
C ALA A 14 5.49 -20.97 32.26
N VAL A 15 5.44 -19.84 31.56
CA VAL A 15 6.55 -18.89 31.48
C VAL A 15 6.64 -18.20 32.84
N SER A 16 7.42 -18.76 33.76
CA SER A 16 7.82 -18.07 34.98
C SER A 16 9.05 -17.24 34.67
N THR A 17 8.90 -15.92 34.58
CA THR A 17 10.07 -15.01 34.61
C THR A 17 10.77 -15.22 35.95
N SER A 18 12.07 -15.55 35.93
CA SER A 18 12.77 -15.76 37.18
C SER A 18 12.87 -14.43 37.93
N PHE A 19 12.72 -14.46 39.23
CA PHE A 19 12.85 -13.26 40.05
C PHE A 19 14.26 -12.65 39.91
N GLU A 20 15.26 -13.49 39.70
CA GLU A 20 16.65 -13.09 39.45
C GLU A 20 16.83 -12.23 38.20
N GLU A 21 16.12 -12.56 37.10
CA GLU A 21 16.17 -11.79 35.84
C GLU A 21 15.51 -10.45 35.99
N LEU A 22 14.37 -10.38 36.69
CA LEU A 22 13.70 -9.12 37.01
C LEU A 22 14.57 -8.23 37.93
N GLN A 23 15.23 -8.83 38.91
CA GLN A 23 16.16 -8.12 39.79
C GLN A 23 17.35 -7.56 38.99
N LEU A 24 17.96 -8.37 38.10
CA LEU A 24 19.04 -7.92 37.23
C LEU A 24 18.63 -6.76 36.33
N PHE A 25 17.41 -6.82 35.76
CA PHE A 25 16.87 -5.72 34.97
C PHE A 25 16.73 -4.43 35.81
N ALA A 26 16.17 -4.53 37.01
CA ALA A 26 15.98 -3.39 37.90
C ALA A 26 17.32 -2.78 38.35
N ASP A 27 18.29 -3.61 38.68
CA ASP A 27 19.65 -3.18 39.10
C ASP A 27 20.39 -2.51 37.94
N THR A 28 20.22 -3.03 36.71
CA THR A 28 20.79 -2.43 35.48
C THR A 28 20.16 -1.09 35.19
N PHE A 29 18.83 -0.99 35.29
CA PHE A 29 18.09 0.26 35.11
C PHE A 29 18.56 1.34 36.10
N ASP A 30 18.69 1.00 37.39
CA ASP A 30 19.15 1.92 38.42
C ASP A 30 20.63 2.34 38.23
N ALA A 31 21.49 1.42 37.77
CA ALA A 31 22.89 1.71 37.46
C ALA A 31 22.99 2.73 36.28
N ILE A 32 22.19 2.58 35.23
CA ILE A 32 22.15 3.52 34.10
C ILE A 32 21.66 4.88 34.58
N ARG A 33 20.53 4.92 35.30
CA ARG A 33 19.93 6.14 35.82
C ARG A 33 20.90 6.97 36.64
N ARG A 34 21.76 6.32 37.47
CA ARG A 34 22.72 6.99 38.37
C ARG A 34 24.06 7.29 37.73
N GLY A 35 24.46 6.52 36.73
CA GLY A 35 25.82 6.53 36.21
C GLY A 35 25.98 7.09 34.80
N TYR A 36 24.88 7.31 34.07
CA TYR A 36 24.97 7.86 32.73
C TYR A 36 25.40 9.33 32.75
N VAL A 37 26.14 9.77 31.73
CA VAL A 37 26.79 11.08 31.68
C VAL A 37 25.80 12.23 31.57
N GLU A 38 24.62 11.98 31.02
CA GLU A 38 23.52 12.95 30.87
C GLU A 38 22.35 12.57 31.75
N ASP A 39 21.54 13.55 32.14
CA ASP A 39 20.31 13.28 32.88
C ASP A 39 19.28 12.59 31.97
N VAL A 40 18.81 11.41 32.38
CA VAL A 40 17.77 10.64 31.70
C VAL A 40 16.65 10.34 32.67
N THR A 41 15.42 10.63 32.28
CA THR A 41 14.24 10.35 33.10
C THR A 41 13.90 8.85 33.13
N ASP A 42 13.22 8.40 34.18
CA ASP A 42 12.74 7.00 34.27
C ASP A 42 11.83 6.65 33.09
N ALA A 43 10.99 7.58 32.62
CA ALA A 43 10.11 7.37 31.45
C ALA A 43 10.89 7.12 30.16
N GLU A 44 11.93 7.90 29.89
CA GLU A 44 12.81 7.72 28.73
C GLU A 44 13.56 6.37 28.80
N LEU A 45 14.08 6.00 29.97
CA LEU A 45 14.76 4.71 30.15
C LEU A 45 13.81 3.52 29.91
N PHE A 46 12.57 3.58 30.43
CA PHE A 46 11.56 2.54 30.16
C PHE A 46 11.23 2.46 28.67
N GLU A 47 11.05 3.58 28.01
CA GLU A 47 10.78 3.62 26.58
C GLU A 47 11.93 3.04 25.76
N MET A 48 13.19 3.39 26.09
CA MET A 48 14.38 2.82 25.47
C MET A 48 14.46 1.31 25.68
N ALA A 49 14.16 0.80 26.88
CA ALA A 49 14.15 -0.61 27.19
C ALA A 49 13.10 -1.37 26.36
N VAL A 50 11.88 -0.88 26.29
CA VAL A 50 10.79 -1.49 25.49
C VAL A 50 11.12 -1.46 24.00
N LYS A 51 11.62 -0.32 23.50
CA LYS A 51 12.09 -0.21 22.11
C LYS A 51 13.21 -1.22 21.82
N GLY A 52 14.18 -1.33 22.71
CA GLY A 52 15.29 -2.28 22.57
C GLY A 52 14.83 -3.75 22.53
N MET A 53 13.90 -4.13 23.39
CA MET A 53 13.33 -5.50 23.37
C MET A 53 12.65 -5.80 22.05
N LEU A 54 11.78 -4.90 21.56
CA LEU A 54 11.01 -5.14 20.33
C LEU A 54 11.87 -5.16 19.08
N THR A 55 12.79 -4.20 18.94
CA THR A 55 13.69 -4.13 17.78
C THR A 55 14.69 -5.30 17.71
N SER A 56 14.94 -5.96 18.84
CA SER A 56 15.79 -7.16 18.89
C SER A 56 15.06 -8.44 18.47
N LEU A 57 13.72 -8.44 18.36
CA LEU A 57 12.94 -9.61 17.95
C LEU A 57 12.94 -9.79 16.43
N ASP A 58 12.58 -8.76 15.69
CA ASP A 58 12.47 -8.76 14.23
C ASP A 58 12.38 -7.30 13.70
N PRO A 59 12.55 -7.06 12.37
CA PRO A 59 12.54 -5.72 11.80
C PRO A 59 11.15 -5.04 11.73
N HIS A 60 10.08 -5.72 12.14
CA HIS A 60 8.71 -5.25 12.03
C HIS A 60 8.04 -4.99 13.39
N SER A 61 8.54 -5.64 14.45
CA SER A 61 8.09 -5.38 15.82
C SER A 61 8.62 -4.04 16.30
N ALA A 62 7.74 -3.20 16.85
CA ALA A 62 8.08 -1.85 17.28
C ALA A 62 7.21 -1.37 18.44
N TYR A 63 7.77 -0.48 19.25
CA TYR A 63 7.01 0.35 20.17
C TYR A 63 6.54 1.60 19.41
N LEU A 64 5.24 1.82 19.37
CA LEU A 64 4.62 2.97 18.74
C LEU A 64 4.44 4.07 19.76
N THR A 65 5.12 5.19 19.55
CA THR A 65 4.92 6.44 20.30
C THR A 65 3.58 7.07 19.91
N ASP A 66 3.22 8.16 20.54
CA ASP A 66 1.98 8.90 20.26
C ASP A 66 1.85 9.21 18.76
N ASP A 67 2.90 9.82 18.16
CA ASP A 67 2.93 10.17 16.73
C ASP A 67 2.93 8.93 15.82
N ASP A 68 3.66 7.87 16.21
CA ASP A 68 3.75 6.64 15.42
C ASP A 68 2.41 5.89 15.38
N TYR A 69 1.69 5.91 16.51
CA TYR A 69 0.40 5.24 16.63
C TYR A 69 -0.69 6.01 15.87
N GLU A 70 -0.71 7.34 15.97
CA GLU A 70 -1.59 8.22 15.19
C GLU A 70 -1.34 8.05 13.68
N ASN A 71 -0.09 8.13 13.23
CA ASN A 71 0.28 7.90 11.83
C ASN A 71 -0.13 6.51 11.32
N LEU A 72 -0.03 5.47 12.16
CA LEU A 72 -0.48 4.13 11.80
C LEU A 72 -2.02 4.10 11.63
N GLN A 73 -2.76 4.73 12.53
CA GLN A 73 -4.22 4.83 12.46
C GLN A 73 -4.65 5.57 11.19
N GLU A 74 -4.11 6.77 10.94
CA GLU A 74 -4.36 7.56 9.74
C GLU A 74 -4.08 6.76 8.47
N SER A 75 -2.92 6.09 8.41
CA SER A 75 -2.54 5.30 7.22
C SER A 75 -3.43 4.06 7.00
N THR A 76 -4.00 3.53 8.07
CA THR A 76 -4.91 2.39 8.05
C THR A 76 -6.32 2.80 7.64
N GLU A 77 -6.77 3.95 8.12
CA GLU A 77 -8.09 4.50 7.79
C GLU A 77 -8.13 5.16 6.42
N GLY A 78 -7.00 5.68 5.96
CA GLY A 78 -6.91 6.42 4.70
C GLY A 78 -7.36 7.86 4.82
N GLN A 79 -7.51 8.32 6.05
CA GLN A 79 -7.94 9.67 6.39
C GLN A 79 -6.95 10.30 7.34
N PHE A 80 -6.71 11.59 7.17
CA PHE A 80 -5.92 12.38 8.13
C PHE A 80 -6.54 13.77 8.29
N THR A 81 -6.28 14.40 9.42
CA THR A 81 -6.75 15.76 9.64
C THR A 81 -5.70 16.77 9.23
N GLY A 82 -6.07 17.72 8.37
CA GLY A 82 -5.14 18.71 7.85
C GLY A 82 -5.75 19.63 6.81
N LEU A 83 -4.91 20.12 5.88
CA LEU A 83 -5.31 21.06 4.83
C LEU A 83 -5.67 20.37 3.50
N GLY A 84 -5.12 19.17 3.25
CA GLY A 84 -5.30 18.45 2.00
C GLY A 84 -4.46 19.02 0.86
N ILE A 85 -3.14 19.14 1.08
CA ILE A 85 -2.16 19.55 0.07
C ILE A 85 -1.02 18.54 -0.05
N GLU A 86 -0.59 18.31 -1.27
CA GLU A 86 0.69 17.65 -1.55
C GLU A 86 1.77 18.73 -1.63
N ILE A 87 2.85 18.57 -0.86
CA ILE A 87 3.90 19.57 -0.74
C ILE A 87 5.25 19.07 -1.28
N GLY A 88 6.04 20.02 -1.73
CA GLY A 88 7.43 19.81 -2.18
C GLY A 88 8.27 21.04 -1.88
N TYR A 89 9.41 21.19 -2.58
CA TYR A 89 10.32 22.30 -2.41
C TYR A 89 10.40 23.19 -3.65
N ARG A 90 10.43 24.51 -3.42
CA ARG A 90 10.74 25.48 -4.48
C ARG A 90 11.49 26.67 -3.90
N GLY A 91 12.73 26.88 -4.38
CA GLY A 91 13.54 28.02 -3.95
C GLY A 91 13.90 28.04 -2.46
N GLY A 92 13.99 26.86 -1.81
CA GLY A 92 14.30 26.74 -0.38
C GLY A 92 13.10 26.89 0.55
N PHE A 93 11.89 27.05 0.01
CA PHE A 93 10.63 27.10 0.74
C PHE A 93 9.75 25.88 0.42
N ILE A 94 8.74 25.64 1.24
CA ILE A 94 7.70 24.68 0.97
C ILE A 94 6.79 25.18 -0.15
N ALA A 95 6.47 24.33 -1.10
CA ALA A 95 5.58 24.66 -2.22
C ALA A 95 4.44 23.64 -2.34
N ILE A 96 3.27 24.09 -2.76
CA ILE A 96 2.13 23.25 -3.05
C ILE A 96 2.33 22.62 -4.42
N VAL A 97 2.50 21.30 -4.46
CA VAL A 97 2.54 20.53 -5.71
C VAL A 97 1.13 20.48 -6.30
N THR A 98 0.16 20.06 -5.50
CA THR A 98 -1.27 20.08 -5.83
C THR A 98 -2.12 20.06 -4.54
N PRO A 99 -3.22 20.81 -4.47
CA PRO A 99 -4.25 20.57 -3.47
C PRO A 99 -5.04 19.31 -3.84
N ILE A 100 -5.52 18.59 -2.82
CA ILE A 100 -6.34 17.37 -2.98
C ILE A 100 -7.78 17.77 -3.28
N ASP A 101 -8.42 17.12 -4.23
CA ASP A 101 -9.81 17.42 -4.60
C ASP A 101 -10.76 17.28 -3.40
N GLY A 102 -11.67 18.25 -3.25
CA GLY A 102 -12.63 18.28 -2.13
C GLY A 102 -12.03 18.60 -0.76
N SER A 103 -10.77 19.07 -0.71
CA SER A 103 -10.10 19.42 0.52
C SER A 103 -10.32 20.87 0.96
N PRO A 104 -10.12 21.18 2.27
CA PRO A 104 -10.13 22.56 2.78
C PRO A 104 -9.19 23.50 2.02
N ALA A 105 -8.08 23.01 1.51
CA ALA A 105 -7.13 23.79 0.72
C ALA A 105 -7.75 24.34 -0.57
N ILE A 106 -8.56 23.53 -1.27
CA ILE A 106 -9.29 23.98 -2.46
C ILE A 106 -10.34 25.05 -2.08
N ASP A 107 -11.09 24.79 -1.03
CA ASP A 107 -12.13 25.70 -0.54
C ASP A 107 -11.53 27.07 -0.12
N ALA A 108 -10.32 27.06 0.43
CA ALA A 108 -9.56 28.26 0.77
C ALA A 108 -8.90 28.93 -0.44
N GLY A 109 -8.96 28.35 -1.63
CA GLY A 109 -8.41 28.93 -2.86
C GLY A 109 -6.90 28.75 -3.06
N LEU A 110 -6.29 27.79 -2.40
CA LEU A 110 -4.89 27.39 -2.63
C LEU A 110 -4.76 26.71 -4.01
N LYS A 111 -3.62 26.88 -4.66
CA LYS A 111 -3.38 26.40 -6.02
C LYS A 111 -2.04 25.69 -6.13
N ALA A 112 -1.96 24.80 -7.12
CA ALA A 112 -0.70 24.20 -7.53
C ALA A 112 0.33 25.28 -7.91
N GLY A 113 1.55 25.16 -7.38
CA GLY A 113 2.65 26.12 -7.60
C GLY A 113 2.68 27.28 -6.60
N ASP A 114 1.74 27.42 -5.69
CA ASP A 114 1.82 28.35 -4.56
C ASP A 114 3.04 27.99 -3.69
N VAL A 115 3.74 29.02 -3.20
CA VAL A 115 4.87 28.87 -2.27
C VAL A 115 4.40 29.32 -0.89
N ILE A 116 4.48 28.43 0.08
CA ILE A 116 4.16 28.73 1.47
C ILE A 116 5.40 29.39 2.09
N LEU A 117 5.34 30.67 2.37
CA LEU A 117 6.44 31.43 2.96
C LEU A 117 6.44 31.30 4.48
N LYS A 118 5.25 31.32 5.08
CA LYS A 118 5.07 31.14 6.53
C LYS A 118 3.85 30.30 6.86
N ILE A 119 3.88 29.63 8.01
CA ILE A 119 2.78 28.89 8.63
C ILE A 119 2.62 29.49 10.04
N ASP A 120 1.48 30.09 10.33
CA ASP A 120 1.19 30.80 11.60
C ASP A 120 2.33 31.75 12.01
N GLY A 121 2.87 32.50 11.05
CA GLY A 121 3.97 33.45 11.24
C GLY A 121 5.38 32.82 11.26
N THR A 122 5.52 31.48 11.32
CA THR A 122 6.81 30.78 11.29
C THR A 122 7.28 30.57 9.85
N SER A 123 8.50 31.01 9.51
CA SER A 123 9.07 30.86 8.17
C SER A 123 9.28 29.38 7.80
N THR A 124 8.91 29.02 6.57
CA THR A 124 9.16 27.66 6.04
C THR A 124 10.52 27.52 5.38
N GLN A 125 11.33 28.56 5.36
CA GLN A 125 12.64 28.53 4.74
C GLN A 125 13.58 27.53 5.42
N GLY A 126 14.02 26.52 4.68
CA GLY A 126 14.88 25.45 5.20
C GLY A 126 14.16 24.39 6.04
N MET A 127 12.86 24.53 6.25
CA MET A 127 12.02 23.56 6.97
C MET A 127 11.89 22.27 6.16
N SER A 128 11.93 21.10 6.80
CA SER A 128 11.64 19.83 6.14
C SER A 128 10.14 19.70 5.81
N THR A 129 9.78 18.85 4.83
CA THR A 129 8.37 18.57 4.53
C THR A 129 7.65 17.93 5.72
N SER A 130 8.33 17.08 6.48
CA SER A 130 7.78 16.45 7.70
C SER A 130 7.48 17.51 8.77
N GLU A 131 8.42 18.41 9.02
CA GLU A 131 8.26 19.48 9.99
C GLU A 131 7.13 20.44 9.58
N SER A 132 7.08 20.87 8.32
CA SER A 132 5.99 21.73 7.84
C SER A 132 4.63 21.03 7.89
N SER A 133 4.58 19.71 7.66
CA SER A 133 3.35 18.92 7.82
C SER A 133 2.86 18.97 9.27
N THR A 134 3.73 18.86 10.25
CA THR A 134 3.36 18.95 11.67
C THR A 134 2.71 20.32 12.00
N TYR A 135 3.23 21.41 11.47
CA TYR A 135 2.61 22.74 11.65
C TYR A 135 1.25 22.88 10.96
N MET A 136 1.06 22.21 9.83
CA MET A 136 -0.20 22.24 9.06
C MET A 136 -1.27 21.29 9.60
N ARG A 137 -0.89 20.23 10.32
CA ARG A 137 -1.81 19.30 11.01
C ARG A 137 -2.39 19.95 12.26
N GLY A 138 -3.42 19.34 12.81
CA GLY A 138 -4.06 19.72 14.06
C GLY A 138 -5.52 19.31 14.10
N PRO A 139 -6.23 19.53 15.20
CA PRO A 139 -7.61 19.10 15.36
C PRO A 139 -8.54 19.66 14.28
N GLU A 140 -9.52 18.86 13.86
CA GLU A 140 -10.56 19.29 12.92
C GLU A 140 -11.27 20.56 13.39
N GLY A 141 -11.57 21.46 12.45
CA GLY A 141 -12.24 22.74 12.72
C GLY A 141 -11.32 23.84 13.25
N THR A 142 -10.06 23.55 13.59
CA THR A 142 -9.06 24.60 13.92
C THR A 142 -8.54 25.25 12.64
N THR A 143 -8.01 26.46 12.75
CA THR A 143 -7.49 27.19 11.59
C THR A 143 -5.98 27.29 11.61
N VAL A 144 -5.38 27.44 10.43
CA VAL A 144 -3.99 27.79 10.22
C VAL A 144 -3.90 28.92 9.20
N THR A 145 -2.99 29.85 9.39
CA THR A 145 -2.74 30.97 8.47
C THR A 145 -1.48 30.69 7.67
N LEU A 146 -1.61 30.67 6.34
CA LEU A 146 -0.50 30.50 5.40
C LEU A 146 -0.19 31.81 4.69
N GLU A 147 1.04 32.31 4.79
CA GLU A 147 1.52 33.39 3.94
C GLU A 147 1.97 32.81 2.59
N ILE A 148 1.27 33.15 1.53
CA ILE A 148 1.42 32.55 0.19
C ILE A 148 2.11 33.51 -0.76
N GLY A 149 3.15 33.02 -1.44
CA GLY A 149 3.70 33.62 -2.65
C GLY A 149 3.16 32.92 -3.88
N ARG A 150 2.47 33.65 -4.75
CA ARG A 150 1.85 33.11 -5.97
C ARG A 150 2.39 33.79 -7.21
N ALA A 151 2.67 33.02 -8.25
CA ALA A 151 3.10 33.56 -9.53
C ALA A 151 2.02 34.47 -10.12
N GLY A 152 2.40 35.71 -10.49
CA GLY A 152 1.47 36.72 -11.02
C GLY A 152 0.94 37.71 -9.95
N GLU A 153 1.13 37.41 -8.67
CA GLU A 153 0.82 38.36 -7.59
C GLU A 153 2.07 39.19 -7.25
N SER A 154 1.88 40.48 -6.99
CA SER A 154 2.98 41.41 -6.73
C SER A 154 3.52 41.35 -5.30
N GLN A 155 2.72 40.84 -4.38
CA GLN A 155 3.05 40.69 -2.96
C GLN A 155 2.48 39.40 -2.38
N PRO A 156 3.13 38.82 -1.35
CA PRO A 156 2.56 37.74 -0.59
C PRO A 156 1.23 38.13 0.06
N PHE A 157 0.36 37.15 0.26
CA PHE A 157 -0.94 37.33 0.91
C PHE A 157 -1.25 36.16 1.85
N ASP A 158 -2.07 36.43 2.85
CA ASP A 158 -2.46 35.44 3.84
C ASP A 158 -3.70 34.67 3.37
N VAL A 159 -3.67 33.35 3.56
CA VAL A 159 -4.80 32.44 3.37
C VAL A 159 -5.05 31.71 4.68
N VAL A 160 -6.24 31.87 5.23
CA VAL A 160 -6.68 31.12 6.41
C VAL A 160 -7.38 29.85 5.94
N VAL A 161 -6.89 28.70 6.38
CA VAL A 161 -7.45 27.39 6.04
C VAL A 161 -7.97 26.73 7.31
N THR A 162 -9.23 26.29 7.30
CA THR A 162 -9.79 25.49 8.38
C THR A 162 -9.42 24.03 8.16
N ARG A 163 -8.79 23.40 9.16
CA ARG A 163 -8.42 21.97 9.08
C ARG A 163 -9.66 21.10 9.00
N GLY A 164 -9.63 20.10 8.16
CA GLY A 164 -10.71 19.12 7.99
C GLY A 164 -10.17 17.71 7.78
N VAL A 165 -11.07 16.74 7.78
CA VAL A 165 -10.73 15.36 7.45
C VAL A 165 -10.49 15.26 5.94
N ILE A 166 -9.33 14.75 5.59
CA ILE A 166 -8.88 14.55 4.21
C ILE A 166 -8.94 13.06 3.89
N ASP A 167 -9.72 12.72 2.89
CA ASP A 167 -9.83 11.36 2.39
C ASP A 167 -8.87 11.15 1.22
N VAL A 168 -7.99 10.16 1.34
CA VAL A 168 -7.00 9.84 0.30
C VAL A 168 -7.37 8.50 -0.33
N PRO A 169 -8.00 8.50 -1.52
CA PRO A 169 -8.40 7.26 -2.16
C PRO A 169 -7.22 6.33 -2.42
N SER A 170 -7.34 5.08 -1.97
CA SER A 170 -6.33 4.04 -2.19
C SER A 170 -6.44 3.40 -3.57
N VAL A 171 -7.59 3.52 -4.21
CA VAL A 171 -7.92 2.88 -5.48
C VAL A 171 -8.21 3.94 -6.55
N ARG A 172 -7.65 3.74 -7.73
CA ARG A 172 -7.95 4.51 -8.94
C ARG A 172 -8.23 3.55 -10.08
N SER A 173 -9.26 3.81 -10.85
CA SER A 173 -9.62 3.00 -12.01
C SER A 173 -9.71 3.83 -13.28
N ARG A 174 -9.34 3.22 -14.39
CA ARG A 174 -9.52 3.81 -15.72
C ARG A 174 -9.68 2.72 -16.77
N GLU A 175 -10.44 3.01 -17.78
CA GLU A 175 -10.48 2.19 -18.97
C GLU A 175 -9.20 2.32 -19.78
N LEU A 176 -8.66 1.21 -20.27
CA LEU A 176 -7.45 1.16 -21.11
C LEU A 176 -7.83 1.18 -22.59
N ASP A 177 -8.76 0.30 -22.98
CA ASP A 177 -9.28 0.10 -24.32
C ASP A 177 -10.58 -0.69 -24.17
N ASP A 178 -11.44 -0.71 -25.20
CA ASP A 178 -12.76 -1.34 -25.29
C ASP A 178 -13.06 -2.43 -24.23
N GLY A 179 -13.59 -2.02 -23.06
CA GLY A 179 -13.94 -2.91 -21.97
C GLY A 179 -12.76 -3.48 -21.15
N TYR A 180 -11.50 -3.10 -21.40
CA TYR A 180 -10.35 -3.46 -20.56
C TYR A 180 -10.08 -2.38 -19.52
N TRP A 181 -10.03 -2.77 -18.25
CA TRP A 181 -9.93 -1.85 -17.13
C TRP A 181 -8.63 -2.03 -16.35
N LEU A 182 -8.00 -0.90 -16.00
CA LEU A 182 -6.92 -0.84 -15.02
C LEU A 182 -7.49 -0.39 -13.68
N ILE A 183 -7.28 -1.20 -12.65
CA ILE A 183 -7.58 -0.86 -11.25
C ILE A 183 -6.24 -0.81 -10.51
N ARG A 184 -5.81 0.38 -10.15
CA ARG A 184 -4.59 0.61 -9.39
C ARG A 184 -4.90 0.71 -7.91
N VAL A 185 -4.24 -0.11 -7.09
CA VAL A 185 -4.31 -0.06 -5.64
C VAL A 185 -2.95 0.39 -5.12
N SER A 186 -2.89 1.58 -4.51
CA SER A 186 -1.64 2.18 -4.03
C SER A 186 -1.24 1.69 -2.64
N ARG A 187 -2.22 1.35 -1.80
CA ARG A 187 -2.08 0.83 -0.43
C ARG A 187 -3.36 0.09 -0.06
N PHE A 188 -3.30 -0.77 0.96
CA PHE A 188 -4.48 -1.39 1.55
C PHE A 188 -4.91 -0.62 2.80
N GLN A 189 -5.90 0.24 2.65
CA GLN A 189 -6.62 0.93 3.71
C GLN A 189 -7.89 0.14 4.07
N ARG A 190 -8.58 0.54 5.15
CA ARG A 190 -9.80 -0.15 5.61
C ARG A 190 -10.82 -0.35 4.49
N ASP A 191 -11.00 0.64 3.63
CA ASP A 191 -12.04 0.67 2.62
C ASP A 191 -11.58 0.24 1.22
N SER A 192 -10.32 -0.11 1.05
CA SER A 192 -9.75 -0.47 -0.27
C SER A 192 -10.50 -1.61 -0.97
N GLY A 193 -11.03 -2.60 -0.23
CA GLY A 193 -11.85 -3.67 -0.79
C GLY A 193 -13.14 -3.12 -1.40
N ARG A 194 -13.84 -2.25 -0.66
CA ARG A 194 -15.08 -1.59 -1.12
C ARG A 194 -14.84 -0.63 -2.28
N GLU A 195 -13.71 0.09 -2.27
CA GLU A 195 -13.33 0.97 -3.38
C GLU A 195 -13.14 0.18 -4.68
N VAL A 196 -12.48 -1.00 -4.63
CA VAL A 196 -12.35 -1.90 -5.79
C VAL A 196 -13.71 -2.43 -6.23
N THR A 197 -14.58 -2.83 -5.28
CA THR A 197 -15.95 -3.24 -5.57
C THR A 197 -16.71 -2.13 -6.33
N SER A 198 -16.60 -0.88 -5.87
CA SER A 198 -17.23 0.27 -6.51
C SER A 198 -16.66 0.55 -7.89
N ALA A 199 -15.33 0.42 -8.06
CA ALA A 199 -14.68 0.58 -9.35
C ALA A 199 -15.15 -0.46 -10.38
N ILE A 200 -15.27 -1.73 -9.96
CA ILE A 200 -15.78 -2.82 -10.81
C ILE A 200 -17.25 -2.58 -11.19
N LYS A 201 -18.09 -2.22 -10.22
CA LYS A 201 -19.51 -1.91 -10.49
C LYS A 201 -19.66 -0.74 -11.46
N SER A 202 -18.89 0.32 -11.28
CA SER A 202 -18.87 1.47 -12.20
C SER A 202 -18.38 1.11 -13.60
N ALA A 203 -17.47 0.14 -13.73
CA ALA A 203 -17.04 -0.38 -15.02
C ALA A 203 -18.17 -1.16 -15.70
N LEU A 204 -18.86 -2.04 -14.96
CA LEU A 204 -19.99 -2.83 -15.46
C LEU A 204 -21.19 -1.95 -15.89
N GLU A 205 -21.41 -0.82 -15.22
CA GLU A 205 -22.46 0.15 -15.61
C GLU A 205 -22.14 0.85 -16.94
N LYS A 206 -20.88 0.95 -17.33
CA LYS A 206 -20.46 1.58 -18.60
C LYS A 206 -20.55 0.63 -19.81
N GLY A 207 -20.53 -0.68 -19.58
CA GLY A 207 -20.62 -1.70 -20.63
C GLY A 207 -19.97 -3.02 -20.20
N ASP A 208 -19.70 -3.85 -21.20
CA ASP A 208 -19.08 -5.15 -20.98
C ASP A 208 -17.64 -4.98 -20.50
N VAL A 209 -17.25 -5.73 -19.46
CA VAL A 209 -15.87 -5.80 -18.98
C VAL A 209 -15.18 -7.03 -19.61
N ASN A 210 -14.26 -6.78 -20.54
CA ASN A 210 -13.54 -7.81 -21.28
C ASN A 210 -12.27 -8.31 -20.58
N GLY A 211 -11.74 -7.52 -19.62
CA GLY A 211 -10.58 -7.90 -18.82
C GLY A 211 -10.21 -6.85 -17.79
N VAL A 212 -9.55 -7.28 -16.71
CA VAL A 212 -9.09 -6.41 -15.63
C VAL A 212 -7.59 -6.58 -15.39
N VAL A 213 -6.90 -5.47 -15.31
CA VAL A 213 -5.51 -5.37 -14.82
C VAL A 213 -5.56 -4.78 -13.41
N LEU A 214 -5.29 -5.60 -12.40
CA LEU A 214 -5.15 -5.17 -11.00
C LEU A 214 -3.67 -4.83 -10.74
N ASP A 215 -3.35 -3.55 -10.58
CA ASP A 215 -1.98 -3.09 -10.39
C ASP A 215 -1.68 -2.84 -8.91
N VAL A 216 -0.89 -3.72 -8.29
CA VAL A 216 -0.39 -3.60 -6.91
C VAL A 216 1.13 -3.40 -6.87
N ARG A 217 1.75 -2.92 -7.95
CA ARG A 217 3.18 -2.59 -7.95
C ARG A 217 3.46 -1.43 -7.00
N ASN A 218 4.60 -1.47 -6.29
CA ASN A 218 4.99 -0.48 -5.27
C ASN A 218 3.91 -0.26 -4.18
N ASN A 219 3.09 -1.26 -3.92
CA ASN A 219 2.10 -1.25 -2.85
C ASN A 219 2.66 -2.06 -1.65
N PRO A 220 3.05 -1.40 -0.54
CA PRO A 220 3.68 -2.06 0.60
C PRO A 220 2.71 -2.93 1.43
N GLY A 221 1.45 -3.02 1.02
CA GLY A 221 0.39 -3.70 1.75
C GLY A 221 -0.46 -2.75 2.59
N GLY A 222 -0.83 -3.20 3.77
CA GLY A 222 -1.68 -2.48 4.73
C GLY A 222 -2.66 -3.43 5.42
N VAL A 223 -3.94 -3.06 5.47
CA VAL A 223 -4.99 -3.81 6.17
C VAL A 223 -5.26 -5.15 5.50
N MET A 224 -5.01 -6.23 6.23
CA MET A 224 -5.20 -7.60 5.73
C MET A 224 -6.65 -7.86 5.32
N ASN A 225 -7.62 -7.47 6.15
CA ASN A 225 -9.04 -7.70 5.86
C ASN A 225 -9.47 -7.03 4.54
N ALA A 226 -8.91 -5.86 4.21
CA ALA A 226 -9.18 -5.21 2.94
C ALA A 226 -8.69 -6.02 1.73
N SER A 227 -7.59 -6.77 1.87
CA SER A 227 -7.13 -7.68 0.81
C SER A 227 -8.03 -8.90 0.65
N VAL A 228 -8.60 -9.41 1.74
CA VAL A 228 -9.58 -10.51 1.72
C VAL A 228 -10.89 -10.05 1.07
N GLU A 229 -11.40 -8.90 1.46
CA GLU A 229 -12.58 -8.27 0.85
C GLU A 229 -12.35 -8.02 -0.65
N MET A 230 -11.17 -7.50 -1.02
CA MET A 230 -10.81 -7.31 -2.42
C MET A 230 -10.79 -8.64 -3.19
N ALA A 231 -10.27 -9.71 -2.60
CA ALA A 231 -10.25 -11.04 -3.21
C ALA A 231 -11.66 -11.56 -3.50
N SER A 232 -12.65 -11.22 -2.66
CA SER A 232 -14.05 -11.61 -2.84
C SER A 232 -14.68 -11.04 -4.11
N ASN A 233 -14.14 -9.96 -4.69
CA ASN A 233 -14.60 -9.46 -5.99
C ASN A 233 -14.25 -10.40 -7.16
N PHE A 234 -13.23 -11.24 -6.98
CA PHE A 234 -12.66 -12.11 -8.01
C PHE A 234 -12.82 -13.59 -7.70
N LEU A 235 -13.26 -13.98 -6.51
CA LEU A 235 -13.40 -15.37 -6.08
C LEU A 235 -14.84 -15.63 -5.60
N ASP A 236 -15.43 -16.75 -6.02
CA ASP A 236 -16.71 -17.21 -5.51
C ASP A 236 -16.48 -18.05 -4.24
N GLY A 237 -16.18 -17.38 -3.13
CA GLY A 237 -15.90 -18.02 -1.86
C GLY A 237 -14.56 -18.75 -1.79
N GLY A 238 -14.34 -19.43 -0.66
CA GLY A 238 -13.16 -20.25 -0.38
C GLY A 238 -11.96 -19.50 0.19
N LEU A 239 -10.93 -20.24 0.53
CA LEU A 239 -9.76 -19.74 1.25
C LEU A 239 -8.98 -18.70 0.44
N VAL A 240 -8.67 -17.57 1.08
CA VAL A 240 -7.81 -16.49 0.57
C VAL A 240 -6.43 -16.56 1.22
N VAL A 241 -6.40 -16.64 2.54
CA VAL A 241 -5.17 -16.69 3.34
C VAL A 241 -5.44 -17.34 4.68
N TYR A 242 -4.45 -18.00 5.25
CA TYR A 242 -4.52 -18.40 6.64
C TYR A 242 -3.24 -17.99 7.38
N THR A 243 -3.36 -17.84 8.70
CA THR A 243 -2.25 -17.48 9.56
C THR A 243 -1.88 -18.63 10.49
N LYS A 244 -0.58 -18.72 10.84
CA LYS A 244 -0.07 -19.61 11.89
C LYS A 244 0.90 -18.85 12.76
N GLY A 245 0.71 -18.93 14.07
CA GLY A 245 1.63 -18.43 15.06
C GLY A 245 1.88 -19.44 16.15
N ARG A 246 2.57 -19.01 17.21
CA ARG A 246 2.92 -19.87 18.36
C ARG A 246 1.70 -20.25 19.19
N HIS A 247 0.75 -19.32 19.35
CA HIS A 247 -0.48 -19.54 20.10
C HIS A 247 -1.58 -20.14 19.21
N PRO A 248 -2.43 -21.06 19.74
CA PRO A 248 -3.58 -21.58 19.01
C PRO A 248 -4.50 -20.49 18.45
N ASP A 249 -4.74 -19.42 19.22
CA ASP A 249 -5.58 -18.27 18.84
C ASP A 249 -5.00 -17.44 17.67
N SER A 250 -3.75 -17.68 17.30
CA SER A 250 -3.11 -17.06 16.15
C SER A 250 -3.28 -17.85 14.84
N MET A 251 -3.97 -18.99 14.89
CA MET A 251 -4.36 -19.78 13.73
C MET A 251 -5.74 -19.34 13.25
N ASN A 252 -5.77 -18.54 12.18
CA ASN A 252 -7.00 -18.04 11.61
C ASN A 252 -7.04 -18.31 10.11
N THR A 253 -8.25 -18.56 9.60
CA THR A 253 -8.53 -18.71 8.16
C THR A 253 -9.40 -17.56 7.70
N TYR A 254 -9.07 -16.99 6.54
CA TYR A 254 -9.79 -15.90 5.93
C TYR A 254 -10.26 -16.33 4.56
N ASN A 255 -11.57 -16.31 4.35
CA ASN A 255 -12.22 -16.78 3.15
C ASN A 255 -12.82 -15.60 2.39
N ALA A 256 -12.86 -15.72 1.07
CA ALA A 256 -13.64 -14.84 0.22
C ALA A 256 -15.13 -15.06 0.48
N GLU A 257 -15.91 -13.99 0.39
CA GLU A 257 -17.36 -14.08 0.39
C GLU A 257 -17.84 -14.66 -0.95
N PRO A 258 -18.96 -15.42 -0.95
CA PRO A 258 -19.57 -15.87 -2.20
C PRO A 258 -20.10 -14.70 -3.04
N GLY A 259 -20.06 -14.81 -4.34
CA GLY A 259 -20.64 -13.82 -5.26
C GLY A 259 -19.59 -13.02 -6.03
N GLU A 260 -18.70 -13.70 -6.73
CA GLU A 260 -17.74 -13.10 -7.65
C GLU A 260 -18.40 -12.10 -8.60
N LEU A 261 -17.85 -10.89 -8.72
CA LEU A 261 -18.44 -9.83 -9.56
C LEU A 261 -18.10 -9.97 -11.04
N LEU A 262 -17.03 -10.67 -11.39
CA LEU A 262 -16.49 -10.78 -12.75
C LEU A 262 -16.29 -12.25 -13.16
N PRO A 263 -17.33 -13.09 -13.12
CA PRO A 263 -17.20 -14.51 -13.44
C PRO A 263 -16.74 -14.70 -14.89
N GLY A 264 -15.63 -15.44 -15.07
CA GLY A 264 -15.07 -15.73 -16.39
C GLY A 264 -14.30 -14.59 -17.06
N VAL A 265 -14.30 -13.37 -16.50
CA VAL A 265 -13.50 -12.26 -17.03
C VAL A 265 -12.02 -12.50 -16.74
N PRO A 266 -11.12 -12.39 -17.72
CA PRO A 266 -9.67 -12.51 -17.50
C PRO A 266 -9.15 -11.43 -16.53
N VAL A 267 -8.28 -11.84 -15.59
CA VAL A 267 -7.63 -10.92 -14.63
C VAL A 267 -6.12 -11.12 -14.68
N VAL A 268 -5.40 -10.00 -14.77
CA VAL A 268 -3.95 -9.95 -14.62
C VAL A 268 -3.61 -9.12 -13.39
N VAL A 269 -2.76 -9.64 -12.50
CA VAL A 269 -2.25 -8.90 -11.35
C VAL A 269 -0.81 -8.48 -11.61
N LEU A 270 -0.54 -7.18 -11.58
CA LEU A 270 0.82 -6.66 -11.73
C LEU A 270 1.50 -6.51 -10.37
N VAL A 271 2.67 -7.14 -10.23
CA VAL A 271 3.49 -7.12 -9.01
C VAL A 271 4.93 -6.70 -9.31
N ASN A 272 5.65 -6.20 -8.29
CA ASN A 272 7.08 -5.96 -8.35
C ASN A 272 7.71 -6.08 -6.94
N GLY A 273 9.02 -5.86 -6.80
CA GLY A 273 9.72 -5.88 -5.52
C GLY A 273 9.23 -4.89 -4.46
N GLY A 274 8.36 -3.94 -4.81
CA GLY A 274 7.68 -3.05 -3.87
C GLY A 274 6.27 -3.53 -3.47
N SER A 275 5.80 -4.66 -4.01
CA SER A 275 4.55 -5.30 -3.62
C SER A 275 4.79 -6.18 -2.40
N ALA A 276 4.13 -5.87 -1.26
CA ALA A 276 4.40 -6.55 0.00
C ALA A 276 3.11 -6.86 0.78
N SER A 277 3.16 -7.87 1.69
CA SER A 277 2.12 -8.15 2.69
C SER A 277 0.73 -8.36 2.05
N ALA A 278 -0.26 -7.47 2.30
CA ALA A 278 -1.62 -7.57 1.74
C ALA A 278 -1.63 -7.66 0.20
N SER A 279 -0.67 -7.02 -0.50
CA SER A 279 -0.50 -7.17 -1.95
C SER A 279 -0.09 -8.59 -2.34
N GLU A 280 0.71 -9.24 -1.50
CA GLU A 280 1.16 -10.62 -1.72
C GLU A 280 0.04 -11.62 -1.37
N ILE A 281 -0.81 -11.28 -0.41
CA ILE A 281 -2.00 -12.08 -0.07
C ILE A 281 -2.93 -12.16 -1.28
N ILE A 282 -3.32 -11.02 -1.86
CA ILE A 282 -4.23 -11.00 -3.02
C ILE A 282 -3.60 -11.69 -4.24
N ALA A 283 -2.32 -11.39 -4.53
CA ALA A 283 -1.62 -12.01 -5.67
C ALA A 283 -1.49 -13.53 -5.49
N GLY A 284 -1.06 -13.99 -4.31
CA GLY A 284 -0.91 -15.41 -4.00
C GLY A 284 -2.25 -16.16 -3.97
N ALA A 285 -3.30 -15.55 -3.45
CA ALA A 285 -4.63 -16.13 -3.44
C ALA A 285 -5.18 -16.33 -4.86
N LEU A 286 -5.12 -15.29 -5.70
CA LEU A 286 -5.62 -15.37 -7.08
C LEU A 286 -4.77 -16.31 -7.94
N GLN A 287 -3.44 -16.39 -7.70
CA GLN A 287 -2.55 -17.33 -8.35
C GLN A 287 -2.89 -18.78 -7.97
N ASP A 288 -2.93 -19.08 -6.68
CA ASP A 288 -3.19 -20.44 -6.16
C ASP A 288 -4.56 -20.98 -6.56
N ARG A 289 -5.54 -20.08 -6.71
CA ARG A 289 -6.90 -20.42 -7.15
C ARG A 289 -7.02 -20.47 -8.69
N GLY A 290 -5.95 -20.18 -9.43
CA GLY A 290 -5.97 -20.15 -10.90
C GLY A 290 -6.90 -19.07 -11.46
N ARG A 291 -7.19 -18.01 -10.69
CA ARG A 291 -8.15 -16.97 -11.07
C ARG A 291 -7.51 -15.84 -11.86
N ALA A 292 -6.25 -15.56 -11.62
CA ALA A 292 -5.52 -14.51 -12.32
C ALA A 292 -4.13 -14.97 -12.74
N VAL A 293 -3.58 -14.33 -13.77
CA VAL A 293 -2.18 -14.42 -14.15
C VAL A 293 -1.39 -13.34 -13.41
N ILE A 294 -0.37 -13.72 -12.67
CA ILE A 294 0.51 -12.80 -11.98
C ILE A 294 1.66 -12.41 -12.90
N MET A 295 1.85 -11.12 -13.14
CA MET A 295 2.82 -10.59 -14.09
C MET A 295 3.72 -9.52 -13.45
N GLY A 296 5.01 -9.54 -13.78
CA GLY A 296 5.98 -8.55 -13.33
C GLY A 296 7.27 -9.16 -12.81
N THR A 297 7.79 -8.66 -11.69
CA THR A 297 8.96 -9.23 -10.99
C THR A 297 8.53 -9.79 -9.64
N GLN A 298 9.36 -10.66 -9.07
CA GLN A 298 9.11 -11.25 -7.74
C GLN A 298 8.79 -10.15 -6.71
N SER A 299 7.80 -10.41 -5.85
CA SER A 299 7.39 -9.51 -4.80
C SER A 299 8.37 -9.47 -3.62
N PHE A 300 8.11 -8.67 -2.61
CA PHE A 300 9.04 -8.37 -1.52
C PHE A 300 9.29 -9.56 -0.58
N GLY A 301 8.27 -10.35 -0.26
CA GLY A 301 8.39 -11.48 0.66
C GLY A 301 8.10 -11.14 2.12
N LYS A 302 7.14 -10.24 2.40
CA LYS A 302 6.68 -9.98 3.76
C LYS A 302 5.51 -10.88 4.12
N GLY A 303 5.81 -12.02 4.71
CA GLY A 303 4.83 -13.01 5.16
C GLY A 303 4.48 -12.95 6.66
N SER A 304 4.85 -11.89 7.37
CA SER A 304 4.61 -11.74 8.81
C SER A 304 3.39 -10.88 9.13
N VAL A 305 2.63 -11.30 10.15
CA VAL A 305 1.46 -10.59 10.69
C VAL A 305 1.89 -9.79 11.90
N GLN A 306 1.64 -8.49 11.91
CA GLN A 306 1.80 -7.65 13.09
C GLN A 306 0.44 -7.41 13.75
N THR A 307 0.36 -7.71 15.04
CA THR A 307 -0.76 -7.34 15.90
C THR A 307 -0.41 -6.04 16.63
N VAL A 308 -1.32 -5.09 16.62
CA VAL A 308 -1.18 -3.84 17.37
C VAL A 308 -1.91 -4.02 18.70
N LEU A 309 -1.15 -3.92 19.79
CA LEU A 309 -1.63 -4.09 21.17
C LEU A 309 -1.54 -2.71 21.86
N PRO A 310 -2.67 -2.01 22.05
CA PRO A 310 -2.67 -0.75 22.80
C PRO A 310 -2.16 -0.96 24.23
N VAL A 311 -1.24 -0.11 24.68
CA VAL A 311 -0.72 -0.09 26.05
C VAL A 311 -1.19 1.16 26.80
N SER A 312 -1.62 2.17 26.08
CA SER A 312 -2.32 3.36 26.59
C SER A 312 -3.22 3.91 25.47
N ASP A 313 -3.88 5.04 25.74
CA ASP A 313 -4.73 5.72 24.74
C ASP A 313 -3.93 6.21 23.51
N THR A 314 -2.64 6.46 23.68
CA THR A 314 -1.78 7.07 22.65
C THR A 314 -0.57 6.21 22.26
N LYS A 315 -0.33 5.07 22.90
CA LYS A 315 0.85 4.22 22.69
C LYS A 315 0.45 2.76 22.49
N ALA A 316 1.19 2.05 21.63
CA ALA A 316 0.91 0.65 21.33
C ALA A 316 2.20 -0.17 21.10
N LEU A 317 2.08 -1.49 21.26
CA LEU A 317 3.07 -2.44 20.78
C LEU A 317 2.62 -2.98 19.43
N LYS A 318 3.44 -2.84 18.41
CA LYS A 318 3.29 -3.57 17.15
C LYS A 318 4.17 -4.81 17.23
N LEU A 319 3.57 -5.99 17.32
CA LEU A 319 4.27 -7.24 17.57
C LEU A 319 3.99 -8.26 16.47
N THR A 320 5.02 -8.92 15.95
CA THR A 320 4.86 -10.05 15.03
C THR A 320 4.34 -11.27 15.79
N THR A 321 3.12 -11.71 15.45
CA THR A 321 2.40 -12.78 16.16
C THR A 321 2.18 -14.03 15.32
N SER A 322 2.23 -13.92 13.99
CA SER A 322 1.93 -15.02 13.06
C SER A 322 2.65 -14.85 11.72
N LEU A 323 2.60 -15.89 10.91
CA LEU A 323 3.01 -15.87 9.50
C LEU A 323 1.80 -16.16 8.60
N TYR A 324 1.81 -15.57 7.38
CA TYR A 324 0.82 -15.82 6.34
C TYR A 324 1.18 -17.03 5.50
N TYR A 325 0.14 -17.72 5.04
CA TYR A 325 0.23 -18.80 4.08
C TYR A 325 -0.84 -18.65 3.01
N THR A 326 -0.48 -18.88 1.75
CA THR A 326 -1.42 -18.88 0.64
C THR A 326 -2.38 -20.07 0.71
N PRO A 327 -3.47 -20.13 -0.08
CA PRO A 327 -4.40 -21.24 -0.06
C PRO A 327 -3.76 -22.62 -0.26
N ASN A 328 -2.70 -22.71 -1.06
CA ASN A 328 -1.96 -23.96 -1.30
C ASN A 328 -0.88 -24.26 -0.23
N GLY A 329 -0.80 -23.45 0.83
CA GLY A 329 0.12 -23.67 1.95
C GLY A 329 1.53 -23.15 1.73
N ARG A 330 1.79 -22.33 0.70
CA ARG A 330 3.10 -21.70 0.49
C ARG A 330 3.30 -20.58 1.53
N SER A 331 4.49 -20.51 2.11
CA SER A 331 4.90 -19.36 2.92
C SER A 331 5.22 -18.18 2.02
N ILE A 332 4.78 -16.98 2.41
CA ILE A 332 5.17 -15.74 1.74
C ILE A 332 6.49 -15.21 2.33
N GLN A 333 6.78 -15.57 3.60
CA GLN A 333 7.92 -15.00 4.33
C GLN A 333 9.25 -15.31 3.64
N ALA A 334 9.99 -14.25 3.31
CA ALA A 334 11.29 -14.24 2.63
C ALA A 334 11.30 -14.77 1.18
N GLU A 335 10.19 -15.36 0.70
CA GLU A 335 10.07 -15.91 -0.64
C GLU A 335 9.27 -15.01 -1.58
N GLY A 336 8.22 -14.35 -1.06
CA GLY A 336 7.31 -13.55 -1.87
C GLY A 336 6.48 -14.38 -2.84
N ILE A 337 5.88 -13.68 -3.81
CA ILE A 337 5.12 -14.27 -4.90
C ILE A 337 5.96 -14.19 -6.18
N VAL A 338 6.25 -15.35 -6.75
CA VAL A 338 6.91 -15.47 -8.04
C VAL A 338 5.84 -15.32 -9.13
N PRO A 339 6.00 -14.36 -10.07
CA PRO A 339 5.02 -14.15 -11.12
C PRO A 339 4.99 -15.30 -12.11
N ASP A 340 3.81 -15.56 -12.71
CA ASP A 340 3.64 -16.54 -13.78
C ASP A 340 4.31 -16.06 -15.08
N VAL A 341 4.30 -14.73 -15.29
CA VAL A 341 4.96 -14.08 -16.42
C VAL A 341 5.94 -13.04 -15.89
N VAL A 342 7.22 -13.33 -16.04
CA VAL A 342 8.29 -12.42 -15.63
C VAL A 342 8.44 -11.30 -16.66
N VAL A 343 8.34 -10.04 -16.18
CA VAL A 343 8.56 -8.83 -16.99
C VAL A 343 9.58 -7.97 -16.26
N GLU A 344 10.81 -7.98 -16.75
CA GLU A 344 11.90 -7.17 -16.20
C GLU A 344 11.82 -5.70 -16.71
N ARG A 345 12.42 -4.80 -15.94
CA ARG A 345 12.62 -3.43 -16.42
C ARG A 345 13.61 -3.45 -17.58
N ALA A 346 13.14 -3.07 -18.76
CA ALA A 346 13.98 -2.92 -19.94
C ALA A 346 14.01 -1.45 -20.39
N GLN A 347 15.16 -0.99 -20.82
CA GLN A 347 15.27 0.25 -21.55
C GLN A 347 15.09 -0.05 -23.04
N LEU A 348 13.95 0.37 -23.60
CA LEU A 348 13.70 0.23 -25.03
C LEU A 348 14.60 1.22 -25.78
N THR A 349 15.65 0.70 -26.40
CA THR A 349 16.41 1.44 -27.39
C THR A 349 15.81 1.12 -28.76
N SER A 350 15.30 2.12 -29.45
CA SER A 350 14.91 1.96 -30.86
C SER A 350 16.16 1.60 -31.65
N LEU A 351 16.25 0.36 -32.11
CA LEU A 351 17.24 0.02 -33.11
C LEU A 351 16.76 0.69 -34.40
N GLU A 352 17.56 1.68 -34.88
CA GLU A 352 17.36 2.14 -36.24
C GLU A 352 17.38 0.88 -37.14
N GLN A 353 16.26 0.61 -37.79
CA GLN A 353 16.21 -0.45 -38.78
C GLN A 353 17.19 -0.03 -39.88
N GLY A 354 18.41 -0.57 -39.84
CA GLY A 354 19.33 -0.47 -40.95
C GLY A 354 18.56 -0.84 -42.22
N ASN A 355 18.77 -0.09 -43.29
CA ASN A 355 18.12 -0.25 -44.58
C ASN A 355 17.94 -1.74 -44.93
N ARG A 356 16.76 -2.32 -44.56
CA ARG A 356 16.38 -3.62 -45.08
C ARG A 356 15.97 -3.38 -46.53
N LEU A 357 16.80 -3.83 -47.45
CA LEU A 357 16.45 -3.88 -48.86
C LEU A 357 15.10 -4.61 -48.99
N ARG A 358 14.11 -3.90 -49.50
CA ARG A 358 12.82 -4.45 -49.85
C ARG A 358 12.85 -4.80 -51.33
N GLU A 359 11.96 -5.68 -51.81
CA GLU A 359 11.80 -6.03 -53.20
C GLU A 359 11.67 -4.75 -54.08
N ALA A 360 10.98 -3.72 -53.59
CA ALA A 360 10.80 -2.44 -54.24
C ALA A 360 12.10 -1.64 -54.42
N ASP A 361 13.16 -1.94 -53.65
CA ASP A 361 14.45 -1.26 -53.68
C ASP A 361 15.43 -1.99 -54.62
N LEU A 362 15.03 -3.14 -55.21
CA LEU A 362 15.84 -3.89 -56.14
C LEU A 362 15.71 -3.31 -57.55
N ASN A 363 16.88 -3.20 -58.26
CA ASN A 363 16.87 -2.81 -59.67
C ASN A 363 16.04 -3.77 -60.50
N ARG A 364 14.98 -3.25 -61.16
CA ARG A 364 13.97 -4.01 -61.94
C ARG A 364 12.97 -4.81 -61.05
N SER A 365 12.66 -4.33 -59.88
CA SER A 365 11.50 -4.89 -59.13
C SER A 365 10.23 -4.79 -59.97
N ILE A 366 9.38 -5.84 -59.92
CA ILE A 366 8.12 -5.87 -60.64
C ILE A 366 7.11 -5.03 -59.85
N GLU A 367 6.66 -3.92 -60.43
CA GLU A 367 5.59 -3.12 -59.85
C GLU A 367 4.26 -3.89 -59.84
N LEU A 368 3.49 -3.80 -58.75
CA LEU A 368 2.18 -4.40 -58.64
C LEU A 368 1.22 -3.71 -59.62
N SER A 369 1.07 -4.32 -60.83
CA SER A 369 0.14 -3.80 -61.82
C SER A 369 -1.27 -4.17 -61.42
N LEU A 370 -2.15 -3.16 -61.24
CA LEU A 370 -3.57 -3.32 -61.00
C LEU A 370 -4.38 -4.01 -62.10
N ILE A 371 -3.69 -4.43 -63.20
CA ILE A 371 -4.29 -5.04 -64.39
C ILE A 371 -4.78 -6.49 -64.14
N HIS A 372 -4.43 -7.11 -62.99
CA HIS A 372 -4.76 -8.51 -62.72
C HIS A 372 -5.86 -8.75 -61.67
N ILE A 373 -6.58 -7.70 -61.26
CA ILE A 373 -7.82 -7.84 -60.46
C ILE A 373 -8.97 -7.91 -61.48
N SER A 374 -9.14 -9.04 -62.15
CA SER A 374 -10.35 -9.34 -62.88
C SER A 374 -11.44 -9.67 -61.87
N GLU A 375 -12.48 -8.89 -61.81
CA GLU A 375 -13.72 -9.23 -61.07
C GLU A 375 -14.21 -10.61 -61.49
N PRO A 376 -14.68 -11.44 -60.55
CA PRO A 376 -15.30 -12.71 -60.92
C PRO A 376 -16.58 -12.44 -61.66
N THR A 377 -16.61 -12.78 -62.94
CA THR A 377 -17.81 -12.79 -63.77
C THR A 377 -18.86 -13.68 -63.12
N ARG A 378 -19.96 -13.05 -62.62
CA ARG A 378 -21.20 -13.72 -62.28
C ARG A 378 -21.80 -14.26 -63.55
N HIS A 379 -21.80 -15.57 -63.78
CA HIS A 379 -22.66 -16.20 -64.75
C HIS A 379 -24.12 -16.17 -64.24
N PRO A 380 -25.12 -15.65 -65.00
CA PRO A 380 -26.50 -15.81 -64.64
C PRO A 380 -26.94 -17.26 -64.98
N LEU A 381 -27.60 -17.85 -63.99
CA LEU A 381 -28.37 -19.09 -64.21
C LEU A 381 -29.70 -18.80 -64.92
#